data_8b421315634b7b45a64ab7d287b2856a
#
_entry.id   8b421315634b7b45a64ab7d287b2856a
#
_cell.length_a   1.000
_cell.length_b   1.000
_cell.length_c   1.000
_cell.angle_alpha   90.00
_cell.angle_beta   90.00
_cell.angle_gamma   90.00
#
_symmetry.space_group_name_H-M   'P 1'
#
loop_
_entity.id
_entity.type
_entity.pdbx_description
1 polymer ?
#
loop_
_entity_poly.entity_id
_entity_poly.type
_entity_poly.pdbx_seq_one_letter_code
_entity_poly.pdbx_strand_id
1 'polypeptide(L)'
;MRKQIAVLASALLLGGGVYAQNALQTQKPKAYMVSDAHLDTQWNWDIQTTIKDYVWNTISQNLFLLKQYPEYIFNFEGGVKYAWMKEYYPAQYEEMKKFIESGRWHISGASWDATDTLVPSIESALRNIMLGQDYYRKEFGVESTDIFLPDCFGFGWTLPAIASHCGLIGFSSQKLQWRNKPFYGNDKYPFTVGLWQGIDGSTIMMTHG
;
A
#
# COMPACT_ATOMS: atom_id res chain seq x y z
N MET A 1 35.82 2.27 50.61
CA MET A 1 34.93 3.06 49.75
C MET A 1 34.89 2.60 48.28
N ARG A 2 36.03 2.30 47.61
CA ARG A 2 36.01 1.90 46.15
C ARG A 2 35.28 0.57 45.84
N LYS A 3 35.26 -0.42 46.73
CA LYS A 3 34.58 -1.71 46.51
C LYS A 3 33.06 -1.63 46.61
N GLN A 4 32.51 -0.74 47.42
CA GLN A 4 31.05 -0.57 47.56
C GLN A 4 30.42 0.18 46.38
N ILE A 5 31.18 1.10 45.75
CA ILE A 5 30.73 1.82 44.56
C ILE A 5 30.63 0.88 43.34
N ALA A 6 31.57 -0.08 43.22
CA ALA A 6 31.56 -1.05 42.12
C ALA A 6 30.36 -2.02 42.21
N VAL A 7 29.95 -2.42 43.42
CA VAL A 7 28.78 -3.31 43.62
C VAL A 7 27.47 -2.58 43.31
N LEU A 8 27.34 -1.32 43.67
CA LEU A 8 26.15 -0.52 43.38
C LEU A 8 26.02 -0.22 41.86
N ALA A 9 27.14 0.04 41.17
CA ALA A 9 27.12 0.26 39.72
C ALA A 9 26.75 -1.03 38.94
N SER A 10 27.23 -2.21 39.41
CA SER A 10 26.87 -3.49 38.80
C SER A 10 25.41 -3.87 39.05
N ALA A 11 24.86 -3.54 40.22
CA ALA A 11 23.43 -3.79 40.51
C ALA A 11 22.51 -2.86 39.68
N LEU A 12 22.90 -1.63 39.43
CA LEU A 12 22.15 -0.69 38.56
C LEU A 12 22.15 -1.12 37.08
N LEU A 13 23.27 -1.67 36.58
CA LEU A 13 23.36 -2.17 35.20
C LEU A 13 22.55 -3.46 34.99
N LEU A 14 22.54 -4.35 36.00
CA LEU A 14 21.74 -5.56 35.95
C LEU A 14 20.23 -5.28 36.11
N GLY A 15 19.86 -4.31 36.95
CA GLY A 15 18.48 -3.87 37.11
C GLY A 15 17.91 -3.21 35.84
N GLY A 16 18.67 -2.35 35.20
CA GLY A 16 18.28 -1.69 33.94
C GLY A 16 18.07 -2.69 32.79
N GLY A 17 18.94 -3.70 32.69
CA GLY A 17 18.82 -4.75 31.68
C GLY A 17 17.56 -5.64 31.85
N VAL A 18 17.19 -5.96 33.08
CA VAL A 18 16.00 -6.76 33.39
C VAL A 18 14.71 -5.96 33.12
N TYR A 19 14.69 -4.67 33.45
CA TYR A 19 13.54 -3.82 33.13
C TYR A 19 13.39 -3.61 31.62
N ALA A 20 14.47 -3.44 30.86
CA ALA A 20 14.42 -3.32 29.41
C ALA A 20 13.96 -4.62 28.74
N GLN A 21 14.42 -5.79 29.19
CA GLN A 21 13.96 -7.09 28.70
C GLN A 21 12.48 -7.36 29.04
N ASN A 22 12.03 -7.01 30.24
CA ASN A 22 10.63 -7.17 30.62
C ASN A 22 9.70 -6.21 29.87
N ALA A 23 10.15 -4.99 29.59
CA ALA A 23 9.38 -4.02 28.77
C ALA A 23 9.23 -4.53 27.31
N LEU A 24 10.24 -5.20 26.76
CA LEU A 24 10.17 -5.81 25.44
C LEU A 24 9.30 -7.07 25.40
N GLN A 25 9.19 -7.80 26.52
CA GLN A 25 8.36 -9.02 26.61
C GLN A 25 6.87 -8.77 26.86
N THR A 26 6.48 -7.55 27.26
CA THR A 26 5.08 -7.23 27.59
C THR A 26 4.24 -6.76 26.41
N GLN A 27 4.84 -6.42 25.27
CA GLN A 27 4.08 -6.06 24.08
C GLN A 27 3.62 -7.34 23.35
N LYS A 28 2.32 -7.58 23.38
CA LYS A 28 1.73 -8.65 22.56
C LYS A 28 2.00 -8.34 21.08
N PRO A 29 2.38 -9.33 20.28
CA PRO A 29 2.47 -9.14 18.82
C PRO A 29 1.16 -8.57 18.28
N LYS A 30 1.25 -7.56 17.41
CA LYS A 30 0.11 -6.98 16.72
C LYS A 30 0.13 -7.43 15.27
N ALA A 31 -0.99 -7.96 14.78
CA ALA A 31 -1.22 -8.17 13.37
C ALA A 31 -2.06 -7.01 12.83
N TYR A 32 -1.60 -6.41 11.74
CA TYR A 32 -2.36 -5.41 11.00
C TYR A 32 -2.93 -6.09 9.76
N MET A 33 -4.26 -6.13 9.68
CA MET A 33 -4.97 -6.69 8.54
C MET A 33 -5.48 -5.53 7.69
N VAL A 34 -5.05 -5.48 6.43
CA VAL A 34 -5.47 -4.47 5.47
C VAL A 34 -6.39 -5.16 4.46
N SER A 35 -7.62 -4.69 4.38
CA SER A 35 -8.57 -5.17 3.38
C SER A 35 -8.40 -4.38 2.10
N ASP A 36 -8.13 -5.06 1.00
CA ASP A 36 -7.98 -4.46 -0.32
C ASP A 36 -8.64 -5.29 -1.41
N ALA A 37 -8.72 -4.73 -2.61
CA ALA A 37 -9.01 -5.44 -3.83
C ALA A 37 -8.05 -5.01 -4.92
N HIS A 38 -7.51 -5.98 -5.65
CA HIS A 38 -6.84 -5.78 -6.92
C HIS A 38 -7.78 -6.20 -8.04
N LEU A 39 -7.97 -5.32 -9.01
CA LEU A 39 -8.86 -5.55 -10.13
C LEU A 39 -8.14 -5.19 -11.43
N ASP A 40 -7.89 -6.23 -12.24
CA ASP A 40 -7.39 -6.01 -13.59
C ASP A 40 -8.39 -5.24 -14.43
N THR A 41 -7.93 -4.19 -15.09
CA THR A 41 -8.71 -3.41 -16.04
C THR A 41 -9.17 -4.27 -17.21
N GLN A 42 -8.32 -5.18 -17.65
CA GLN A 42 -8.59 -6.20 -18.64
C GLN A 42 -7.58 -7.35 -18.48
N TRP A 43 -8.04 -8.60 -18.61
CA TRP A 43 -7.15 -9.76 -18.59
C TRP A 43 -7.69 -10.84 -19.55
N ASN A 44 -8.34 -11.92 -19.03
CA ASN A 44 -8.98 -12.97 -19.85
C ASN A 44 -10.43 -12.60 -20.25
N TRP A 45 -10.82 -11.36 -20.04
CA TRP A 45 -12.12 -10.76 -20.34
C TRP A 45 -11.91 -9.33 -20.83
N ASP A 46 -12.97 -8.74 -21.39
CA ASP A 46 -12.95 -7.38 -21.90
C ASP A 46 -13.30 -6.33 -20.83
N ILE A 47 -13.08 -5.07 -21.17
CA ILE A 47 -13.36 -3.92 -20.28
C ILE A 47 -14.85 -3.85 -19.91
N GLN A 48 -15.75 -4.25 -20.80
CA GLN A 48 -17.19 -4.22 -20.52
C GLN A 48 -17.55 -5.21 -19.41
N THR A 49 -16.93 -6.38 -19.41
CA THR A 49 -17.03 -7.36 -18.33
C THR A 49 -16.45 -6.82 -17.02
N THR A 50 -15.30 -6.13 -17.09
CA THR A 50 -14.72 -5.48 -15.91
C THR A 50 -15.71 -4.50 -15.29
N ILE A 51 -16.28 -3.61 -16.09
CA ILE A 51 -17.23 -2.60 -15.60
C ILE A 51 -18.47 -3.27 -15.02
N LYS A 52 -19.11 -4.15 -15.80
CA LYS A 52 -20.41 -4.73 -15.47
C LYS A 52 -20.35 -5.67 -14.26
N ASP A 53 -19.33 -6.52 -14.21
CA ASP A 53 -19.29 -7.61 -13.23
C ASP A 53 -18.32 -7.27 -12.08
N TYR A 54 -17.09 -6.91 -12.37
CA TYR A 54 -16.05 -6.78 -11.33
C TYR A 54 -16.10 -5.43 -10.61
N VAL A 55 -16.25 -4.32 -11.32
CA VAL A 55 -16.42 -3.00 -10.70
C VAL A 55 -17.71 -2.96 -9.89
N TRP A 56 -18.80 -3.50 -10.45
CA TRP A 56 -20.07 -3.61 -9.74
C TRP A 56 -19.96 -4.45 -8.47
N ASN A 57 -19.36 -5.62 -8.54
CA ASN A 57 -19.17 -6.48 -7.38
C ASN A 57 -18.29 -5.82 -6.33
N THR A 58 -17.19 -5.18 -6.74
CA THR A 58 -16.28 -4.50 -5.82
C THR A 58 -16.99 -3.39 -5.04
N ILE A 59 -17.70 -2.50 -5.72
CA ILE A 59 -18.39 -1.38 -5.05
C ILE A 59 -19.52 -1.86 -4.17
N SER A 60 -20.37 -2.76 -4.68
CA SER A 60 -21.59 -3.21 -3.97
C SER A 60 -21.26 -4.03 -2.72
N GLN A 61 -20.31 -4.95 -2.80
CA GLN A 61 -19.90 -5.78 -1.67
C GLN A 61 -19.21 -4.95 -0.59
N ASN A 62 -18.34 -4.02 -0.97
CA ASN A 62 -17.63 -3.21 0.01
C ASN A 62 -18.54 -2.15 0.65
N LEU A 63 -19.49 -1.59 -0.07
CA LEU A 63 -20.52 -0.74 0.54
C LEU A 63 -21.36 -1.52 1.56
N PHE A 64 -21.71 -2.78 1.26
CA PHE A 64 -22.41 -3.64 2.20
C PHE A 64 -21.57 -3.88 3.47
N LEU A 65 -20.29 -4.25 3.33
CA LEU A 65 -19.38 -4.49 4.46
C LEU A 65 -19.16 -3.24 5.30
N LEU A 66 -18.96 -2.09 4.66
CA LEU A 66 -18.79 -0.80 5.35
C LEU A 66 -20.02 -0.39 6.16
N LYS A 67 -21.22 -0.72 5.70
CA LYS A 67 -22.48 -0.50 6.45
C LYS A 67 -22.63 -1.48 7.61
N GLN A 68 -22.25 -2.74 7.37
CA GLN A 68 -22.44 -3.82 8.34
C GLN A 68 -21.43 -3.75 9.50
N TYR A 69 -20.17 -3.37 9.21
CA TYR A 69 -19.06 -3.40 10.16
C TYR A 69 -18.47 -2.02 10.34
N PRO A 70 -18.71 -1.34 11.48
CA PRO A 70 -18.22 0.03 11.72
C PRO A 70 -16.69 0.17 11.69
N GLU A 71 -15.97 -0.88 12.07
CA GLU A 71 -14.49 -0.93 12.09
C GLU A 71 -13.86 -1.33 10.75
N TYR A 72 -14.65 -1.74 9.77
CA TYR A 72 -14.14 -2.16 8.48
C TYR A 72 -13.58 -0.98 7.70
N ILE A 73 -12.34 -1.13 7.22
CA ILE A 73 -11.66 -0.18 6.33
C ILE A 73 -11.31 -0.93 5.05
N PHE A 74 -11.64 -0.35 3.92
CA PHE A 74 -11.36 -0.91 2.60
C PHE A 74 -10.38 -0.03 1.84
N ASN A 75 -9.43 -0.64 1.13
CA ASN A 75 -8.45 0.02 0.29
C ASN A 75 -8.68 -0.37 -1.17
N PHE A 76 -8.70 0.59 -2.07
CA PHE A 76 -8.90 0.33 -3.48
C PHE A 76 -8.07 1.27 -4.36
N GLU A 77 -7.54 0.74 -5.46
CA GLU A 77 -6.59 1.41 -6.34
C GLU A 77 -7.15 1.64 -7.74
N GLY A 78 -6.54 2.61 -8.46
CA GLY A 78 -6.79 2.86 -9.87
C GLY A 78 -7.89 3.88 -10.15
N GLY A 79 -7.51 5.11 -10.50
CA GLY A 79 -8.43 6.22 -10.82
C GLY A 79 -9.47 5.88 -11.88
N VAL A 80 -9.09 5.10 -12.90
CA VAL A 80 -9.99 4.66 -13.97
C VAL A 80 -11.18 3.88 -13.44
N LYS A 81 -10.99 3.05 -12.41
CA LYS A 81 -12.06 2.24 -11.82
C LYS A 81 -13.07 3.11 -11.09
N TYR A 82 -12.60 4.15 -10.40
CA TYR A 82 -13.46 5.18 -9.80
C TYR A 82 -14.22 6.00 -10.86
N ALA A 83 -13.57 6.31 -11.98
CA ALA A 83 -14.25 6.98 -13.09
C ALA A 83 -15.39 6.13 -13.67
N TRP A 84 -15.17 4.83 -13.82
CA TRP A 84 -16.23 3.89 -14.23
C TRP A 84 -17.33 3.75 -13.18
N MET A 85 -16.99 3.73 -11.88
CA MET A 85 -18.00 3.76 -10.82
C MET A 85 -18.87 5.01 -10.92
N LYS A 86 -18.28 6.17 -11.16
CA LYS A 86 -19.01 7.43 -11.34
C LYS A 86 -19.94 7.40 -12.54
N GLU A 87 -19.47 6.87 -13.67
CA GLU A 87 -20.20 6.84 -14.94
C GLU A 87 -21.34 5.83 -14.92
N TYR A 88 -21.07 4.61 -14.47
CA TYR A 88 -22.01 3.48 -14.60
C TYR A 88 -22.83 3.20 -13.35
N TYR A 89 -22.37 3.63 -12.17
CA TYR A 89 -22.99 3.37 -10.86
C TYR A 89 -23.05 4.62 -9.99
N PRO A 90 -23.65 5.73 -10.48
CA PRO A 90 -23.59 7.03 -9.82
C PRO A 90 -24.17 7.04 -8.40
N ALA A 91 -25.20 6.28 -8.13
CA ALA A 91 -25.80 6.21 -6.79
C ALA A 91 -24.86 5.57 -5.77
N GLN A 92 -24.20 4.48 -6.12
CA GLN A 92 -23.20 3.80 -5.31
C GLN A 92 -21.92 4.63 -5.19
N TYR A 93 -21.55 5.36 -6.23
CA TYR A 93 -20.42 6.28 -6.21
C TYR A 93 -20.62 7.41 -5.18
N GLU A 94 -21.77 8.05 -5.14
CA GLU A 94 -22.08 9.09 -4.14
C GLU A 94 -22.14 8.52 -2.71
N GLU A 95 -22.53 7.27 -2.56
CA GLU A 95 -22.49 6.61 -1.27
C GLU A 95 -21.05 6.29 -0.84
N MET A 96 -20.22 5.78 -1.76
CA MET A 96 -18.79 5.50 -1.55
C MET A 96 -18.03 6.75 -1.13
N LYS A 97 -18.32 7.92 -1.71
CA LYS A 97 -17.68 9.19 -1.34
C LYS A 97 -17.80 9.50 0.14
N LYS A 98 -18.93 9.20 0.77
CA LYS A 98 -19.14 9.39 2.22
C LYS A 98 -18.18 8.52 3.06
N PHE A 99 -17.85 7.33 2.56
CA PHE A 99 -16.88 6.45 3.21
C PHE A 99 -15.43 6.91 2.97
N ILE A 100 -15.13 7.52 1.83
CA ILE A 100 -13.84 8.19 1.59
C ILE A 100 -13.69 9.38 2.57
N GLU A 101 -14.69 10.25 2.67
CA GLU A 101 -14.71 11.39 3.60
C GLU A 101 -14.53 10.97 5.07
N SER A 102 -15.10 9.84 5.46
CA SER A 102 -14.95 9.28 6.81
C SER A 102 -13.64 8.53 7.06
N GLY A 103 -12.78 8.38 6.04
CA GLY A 103 -11.53 7.62 6.10
C GLY A 103 -11.69 6.10 6.12
N ARG A 104 -12.90 5.58 5.87
CA ARG A 104 -13.19 4.15 5.88
C ARG A 104 -13.09 3.47 4.51
N TRP A 105 -13.08 4.25 3.44
CA TRP A 105 -12.66 3.81 2.11
C TRP A 105 -11.40 4.59 1.76
N HIS A 106 -10.27 3.92 1.80
CA HIS A 106 -8.97 4.49 1.53
C HIS A 106 -8.59 4.32 0.06
N ILE A 107 -8.09 5.39 -0.55
CA ILE A 107 -7.57 5.36 -1.91
C ILE A 107 -6.10 4.97 -1.84
N SER A 108 -5.79 3.72 -2.21
CA SER A 108 -4.44 3.20 -2.33
C SER A 108 -3.92 3.37 -3.74
N GLY A 109 -2.60 3.60 -3.88
CA GLY A 109 -1.97 3.73 -5.18
C GLY A 109 -2.33 5.01 -5.92
N ALA A 110 -1.32 5.83 -6.16
CA ALA A 110 -1.49 7.16 -6.76
C ALA A 110 -1.87 7.14 -8.26
N SER A 111 -1.81 5.98 -8.91
CA SER A 111 -1.89 5.85 -10.36
C SER A 111 -3.32 5.91 -10.89
N TRP A 112 -3.44 6.33 -12.15
CA TRP A 112 -4.68 6.22 -12.91
C TRP A 112 -5.10 4.75 -13.10
N ASP A 113 -4.13 3.90 -13.45
CA ASP A 113 -4.32 2.44 -13.49
C ASP A 113 -3.03 1.73 -13.07
N ALA A 114 -3.14 0.47 -12.66
CA ALA A 114 -1.99 -0.38 -12.41
C ALA A 114 -1.13 -0.47 -13.68
N THR A 115 0.19 -0.41 -13.51
CA THR A 115 1.13 -0.41 -14.62
C THR A 115 2.27 -1.37 -14.39
N ASP A 116 2.78 -1.96 -15.46
CA ASP A 116 4.11 -2.56 -15.46
C ASP A 116 5.15 -1.48 -15.17
N THR A 117 6.16 -1.77 -14.39
CA THR A 117 7.20 -0.81 -14.00
C THR A 117 8.50 -0.94 -14.78
N LEU A 118 8.60 -1.95 -15.68
CA LEU A 118 9.81 -2.24 -16.44
C LEU A 118 9.69 -1.88 -17.92
N VAL A 119 8.49 -1.90 -18.49
CA VAL A 119 8.22 -1.70 -19.91
C VAL A 119 7.93 -0.25 -20.27
N PRO A 120 7.05 0.49 -19.54
CA PRO A 120 6.73 1.87 -19.88
C PRO A 120 7.93 2.82 -19.68
N SER A 121 7.92 3.94 -20.43
CA SER A 121 8.87 5.01 -20.18
C SER A 121 8.63 5.69 -18.84
N ILE A 122 9.65 6.33 -18.29
CA ILE A 122 9.54 7.13 -17.05
C ILE A 122 8.44 8.19 -17.20
N GLU A 123 8.35 8.84 -18.37
CA GLU A 123 7.30 9.83 -18.63
C GLU A 123 5.91 9.23 -18.54
N SER A 124 5.70 8.02 -19.09
CA SER A 124 4.41 7.33 -18.97
C SER A 124 4.05 7.01 -17.52
N ALA A 125 5.03 6.58 -16.72
CA ALA A 125 4.82 6.32 -15.30
C ALA A 125 4.45 7.59 -14.53
N LEU A 126 5.16 8.70 -14.78
CA LEU A 126 4.86 10.00 -14.17
C LEU A 126 3.47 10.50 -14.55
N ARG A 127 3.08 10.39 -15.84
CA ARG A 127 1.75 10.78 -16.31
C ARG A 127 0.64 9.94 -15.70
N ASN A 128 0.86 8.65 -15.56
CA ASN A 128 -0.10 7.73 -14.93
C ASN A 128 -0.37 8.13 -13.45
N ILE A 129 0.68 8.44 -12.69
CA ILE A 129 0.56 8.95 -11.32
C ILE A 129 -0.13 10.33 -11.31
N MET A 130 0.30 11.24 -12.19
CA MET A 130 -0.26 12.59 -12.26
C MET A 130 -1.77 12.57 -12.56
N LEU A 131 -2.22 11.73 -13.50
CA LEU A 131 -3.63 11.58 -13.84
C LEU A 131 -4.45 11.00 -12.68
N GLY A 132 -3.93 9.99 -12.00
CA GLY A 132 -4.59 9.42 -10.82
C GLY A 132 -4.74 10.44 -9.69
N GLN A 133 -3.65 11.11 -9.33
CA GLN A 133 -3.64 12.13 -8.28
C GLN A 133 -4.56 13.33 -8.62
N ASP A 134 -4.55 13.77 -9.88
CA ASP A 134 -5.43 14.86 -10.33
C ASP A 134 -6.91 14.47 -10.21
N TYR A 135 -7.25 13.25 -10.59
CA TYR A 135 -8.60 12.71 -10.43
C TYR A 135 -9.02 12.65 -8.95
N TYR A 136 -8.18 12.07 -8.09
CA TYR A 136 -8.49 11.94 -6.66
C TYR A 136 -8.66 13.30 -5.97
N ARG A 137 -7.81 14.25 -6.30
CA ARG A 137 -7.91 15.62 -5.80
C ARG A 137 -9.21 16.31 -6.23
N LYS A 138 -9.58 16.17 -7.51
CA LYS A 138 -10.80 16.79 -8.06
C LYS A 138 -12.08 16.17 -7.54
N GLU A 139 -12.11 14.84 -7.42
CA GLU A 139 -13.33 14.11 -7.08
C GLU A 139 -13.54 13.94 -5.58
N PHE A 140 -12.46 13.79 -4.82
CA PHE A 140 -12.52 13.41 -3.42
C PHE A 140 -11.81 14.40 -2.48
N GLY A 141 -11.04 15.35 -3.00
CA GLY A 141 -10.26 16.27 -2.18
C GLY A 141 -9.09 15.60 -1.43
N VAL A 142 -8.67 14.42 -1.87
CA VAL A 142 -7.59 13.64 -1.24
C VAL A 142 -6.48 13.31 -2.23
N GLU A 143 -5.31 12.94 -1.72
CA GLU A 143 -4.19 12.42 -2.49
C GLU A 143 -3.77 11.07 -1.91
N SER A 144 -3.36 10.14 -2.78
CA SER A 144 -2.68 8.93 -2.35
C SER A 144 -1.21 9.22 -2.10
N THR A 145 -0.62 8.56 -1.13
CA THR A 145 0.79 8.75 -0.74
C THR A 145 1.68 7.56 -1.11
N ASP A 146 1.15 6.58 -1.82
CA ASP A 146 1.84 5.34 -2.12
C ASP A 146 1.70 4.90 -3.58
N ILE A 147 2.55 3.97 -3.95
CA ILE A 147 2.42 3.13 -5.14
C ILE A 147 1.95 1.75 -4.65
N PHE A 148 0.79 1.31 -5.10
CA PHE A 148 0.22 0.01 -4.78
C PHE A 148 0.17 -0.85 -6.05
N LEU A 149 1.04 -1.85 -6.15
CA LEU A 149 1.17 -2.73 -7.29
C LEU A 149 1.24 -4.19 -6.82
N PRO A 150 0.13 -4.78 -6.37
CA PRO A 150 0.15 -6.10 -5.75
C PRO A 150 0.46 -7.22 -6.73
N ASP A 151 0.20 -7.04 -8.02
CA ASP A 151 0.34 -8.10 -9.04
C ASP A 151 1.30 -7.77 -10.19
N CYS A 152 2.28 -6.87 -9.99
CA CYS A 152 3.34 -6.60 -10.96
C CYS A 152 4.54 -7.52 -10.76
N PHE A 153 5.19 -7.91 -11.87
CA PHE A 153 6.16 -9.01 -11.92
C PHE A 153 7.61 -8.53 -12.08
N GLY A 154 7.93 -7.41 -11.51
CA GLY A 154 9.26 -6.83 -11.47
C GLY A 154 9.21 -5.34 -11.21
N PHE A 155 10.26 -4.82 -10.58
CA PHE A 155 10.32 -3.42 -10.15
C PHE A 155 11.70 -2.85 -10.41
N GLY A 156 11.75 -1.79 -11.21
CA GLY A 156 13.00 -1.12 -11.57
C GLY A 156 13.56 -0.25 -10.43
N TRP A 157 14.86 -0.08 -10.38
CA TRP A 157 15.56 0.77 -9.42
C TRP A 157 15.20 2.27 -9.52
N THR A 158 14.55 2.65 -10.61
CA THR A 158 14.06 4.02 -10.82
C THR A 158 12.74 4.29 -10.08
N LEU A 159 12.03 3.25 -9.62
CA LEU A 159 10.71 3.43 -9.01
C LEU A 159 10.74 4.28 -7.73
N PRO A 160 11.71 4.14 -6.80
CA PRO A 160 11.81 5.05 -5.66
C PRO A 160 12.05 6.51 -6.06
N ALA A 161 12.87 6.75 -7.10
CA ALA A 161 13.10 8.09 -7.63
C ALA A 161 11.82 8.70 -8.21
N ILE A 162 11.06 7.94 -9.00
CA ILE A 162 9.76 8.35 -9.55
C ILE A 162 8.78 8.67 -8.41
N ALA A 163 8.66 7.77 -7.44
CA ALA A 163 7.79 7.97 -6.28
C ALA A 163 8.14 9.24 -5.51
N SER A 164 9.40 9.40 -5.14
CA SER A 164 9.90 10.58 -4.41
C SER A 164 9.66 11.88 -5.20
N HIS A 165 9.90 11.86 -6.51
CA HIS A 165 9.64 13.02 -7.40
C HIS A 165 8.14 13.39 -7.43
N CYS A 166 7.26 12.42 -7.33
CA CYS A 166 5.81 12.62 -7.25
C CYS A 166 5.29 12.91 -5.84
N GLY A 167 6.17 13.05 -4.83
CA GLY A 167 5.77 13.26 -3.44
C GLY A 167 5.20 12.03 -2.73
N LEU A 168 5.40 10.84 -3.30
CA LEU A 168 4.97 9.58 -2.70
C LEU A 168 6.02 9.05 -1.75
N ILE A 169 5.58 8.45 -0.65
CA ILE A 169 6.45 7.98 0.45
C ILE A 169 6.42 6.48 0.65
N GLY A 170 5.48 5.77 0.01
CA GLY A 170 5.24 4.35 0.20
C GLY A 170 5.18 3.55 -1.10
N PHE A 171 5.48 2.25 -0.96
CA PHE A 171 5.31 1.23 -1.99
C PHE A 171 4.85 -0.07 -1.36
N SER A 172 3.89 -0.74 -1.98
CA SER A 172 3.40 -2.03 -1.54
C SER A 172 3.21 -3.00 -2.71
N SER A 173 3.65 -4.24 -2.51
CA SER A 173 3.47 -5.35 -3.45
C SER A 173 3.51 -6.69 -2.74
N GLN A 174 2.80 -7.69 -3.29
CA GLN A 174 2.90 -9.09 -2.85
C GLN A 174 3.84 -9.94 -3.73
N LYS A 175 4.35 -9.40 -4.85
CA LYS A 175 5.11 -10.19 -5.84
C LYS A 175 6.62 -10.22 -5.59
N LEU A 176 7.14 -9.51 -4.62
CA LEU A 176 8.57 -9.50 -4.30
C LEU A 176 9.10 -10.87 -3.82
N GLN A 177 8.24 -11.71 -3.24
CA GLN A 177 8.58 -13.06 -2.78
C GLN A 177 7.89 -14.18 -3.58
N TRP A 178 7.52 -13.92 -4.81
CA TRP A 178 6.81 -14.95 -5.58
C TRP A 178 7.70 -16.17 -5.82
N ARG A 179 7.51 -17.16 -5.01
CA ARG A 179 8.25 -18.42 -5.01
C ARG A 179 7.95 -19.23 -6.26
N ASN A 180 8.94 -19.97 -6.73
CA ASN A 180 8.87 -20.97 -7.82
C ASN A 180 9.04 -20.44 -9.24
N LYS A 181 9.64 -19.27 -9.45
CA LYS A 181 10.09 -18.87 -10.78
C LYS A 181 11.61 -18.95 -10.85
N PRO A 182 12.18 -19.60 -11.89
CA PRO A 182 13.64 -19.79 -12.04
C PRO A 182 14.42 -18.47 -12.20
N PHE A 183 13.73 -17.34 -12.37
CA PHE A 183 14.32 -16.02 -12.56
C PHE A 183 14.39 -15.17 -11.28
N TYR A 184 13.69 -15.56 -10.21
CA TYR A 184 13.68 -14.86 -8.94
C TYR A 184 14.39 -15.77 -7.94
N GLY A 185 15.63 -15.53 -7.62
CA GLY A 185 16.44 -16.40 -6.75
C GLY A 185 15.71 -16.92 -5.50
N ASN A 186 16.32 -17.87 -4.83
CA ASN A 186 15.76 -18.48 -3.60
C ASN A 186 15.89 -17.56 -2.37
N ASP A 187 16.35 -16.33 -2.54
CA ASP A 187 16.63 -15.42 -1.46
C ASP A 187 15.30 -14.84 -0.89
N LYS A 188 15.10 -15.08 0.37
CA LYS A 188 14.01 -14.45 1.11
C LYS A 188 14.38 -13.01 1.43
N TYR A 189 13.47 -12.08 1.20
CA TYR A 189 13.63 -10.75 1.75
C TYR A 189 13.81 -10.84 3.27
N PRO A 190 14.79 -10.16 3.84
CA PRO A 190 15.08 -10.27 5.27
C PRO A 190 14.05 -9.55 6.16
N PHE A 191 13.13 -8.78 5.56
CA PHE A 191 12.13 -7.97 6.25
C PHE A 191 10.85 -7.88 5.43
N THR A 192 9.73 -7.60 6.08
CA THR A 192 8.43 -7.33 5.44
C THR A 192 8.18 -5.85 5.24
N VAL A 193 8.86 -4.99 6.00
CA VAL A 193 8.83 -3.53 5.88
C VAL A 193 10.25 -3.01 5.94
N GLY A 194 10.63 -2.11 5.03
CA GLY A 194 11.96 -1.54 4.98
C GLY A 194 12.04 -0.29 4.11
N LEU A 195 13.23 0.28 4.01
CA LEU A 195 13.51 1.38 3.09
C LEU A 195 14.05 0.84 1.79
N TRP A 196 13.46 1.29 0.69
CA TRP A 196 13.96 1.03 -0.65
C TRP A 196 14.62 2.28 -1.21
N GLN A 197 15.92 2.16 -1.52
CA GLN A 197 16.70 3.25 -2.09
C GLN A 197 16.76 3.12 -3.61
N GLY A 198 16.45 4.21 -4.29
CA GLY A 198 16.55 4.34 -5.73
C GLY A 198 17.97 4.67 -6.21
N ILE A 199 18.12 4.68 -7.52
CA ILE A 199 19.39 4.96 -8.23
C ILE A 199 19.97 6.35 -7.92
N ASP A 200 19.11 7.32 -7.63
CA ASP A 200 19.45 8.71 -7.30
C ASP A 200 19.68 8.98 -5.80
N GLY A 201 19.56 7.93 -4.98
CA GLY A 201 19.62 8.01 -3.53
C GLY A 201 18.30 8.34 -2.84
N SER A 202 17.22 8.61 -3.56
CA SER A 202 15.87 8.76 -3.01
C SER A 202 15.44 7.49 -2.29
N THR A 203 14.66 7.64 -1.21
CA THR A 203 14.17 6.51 -0.42
C THR A 203 12.67 6.60 -0.23
N ILE A 204 12.01 5.43 -0.29
CA ILE A 204 10.59 5.27 0.07
C ILE A 204 10.43 4.10 1.05
N MET A 205 9.37 4.12 1.83
CA MET A 205 8.98 2.97 2.62
C MET A 205 8.45 1.87 1.70
N MET A 206 8.94 0.66 1.86
CA MET A 206 8.48 -0.49 1.10
C MET A 206 7.88 -1.53 2.04
N THR A 207 6.75 -2.10 1.65
CA THR A 207 6.18 -3.28 2.29
C THR A 207 5.86 -4.35 1.26
N HIS A 208 5.97 -5.62 1.68
CA HIS A 208 5.50 -6.75 0.89
C HIS A 208 4.69 -7.71 1.77
N GLY A 209 3.60 -8.23 1.24
CA GLY A 209 2.73 -9.23 1.86
C GLY A 209 3.05 -10.64 1.38
#